data_0157751aab6190e0dca65eea3ed6e180
#
_entry.id   0157751aab6190e0dca65eea3ed6e180
#
_cell.length_a   1.000
_cell.length_b   1.000
_cell.length_c   1.000
_cell.angle_alpha   90.00
_cell.angle_beta   90.00
_cell.angle_gamma   90.00
#
_symmetry.space_group_name_H-M   'P 1'
#
loop_
_entity.id
_entity.type
_entity.pdbx_description
1 polymer ?
#
loop_
_entity_poly.entity_id
_entity_poly.type
_entity_poly.pdbx_seq_one_letter_code
_entity_poly.pdbx_strand_id
1 'polypeptide(L)'
;MIYTITFNPALDYIVRLDHLTPGTINRTEQEYVLGGGKGINVSIVLNNLGMNTTALGFIAGFTGDEIVRQLNNFGVRESFIRLKEGLTRINVKVKASDEETEINGRGPIIADDELQALYAQLDALTEQDTLILAGSIPSSLPSDMYEIIMKRLANKHIRIVVDATKDLLTRVLPYKPFLIKPN
;
A
#
# COMPACT_ATOMS: atom_id res chain seq x y z
N MET A 1 10.02 16.61 -1.84
CA MET A 1 9.20 15.79 -0.89
C MET A 1 9.27 14.31 -1.31
N ILE A 2 9.02 13.37 -0.38
CA ILE A 2 8.92 11.95 -0.72
C ILE A 2 7.46 11.52 -0.65
N TYR A 3 6.96 10.93 -1.73
CA TYR A 3 5.62 10.37 -1.82
C TYR A 3 5.70 8.86 -1.96
N THR A 4 4.85 8.13 -1.25
CA THR A 4 4.72 6.67 -1.40
C THR A 4 3.31 6.34 -1.86
N ILE A 5 3.16 5.39 -2.78
CA ILE A 5 1.84 4.90 -3.18
C ILE A 5 1.63 3.50 -2.65
N THR A 6 0.48 3.29 -2.01
CA THR A 6 -0.06 1.96 -1.69
C THR A 6 -1.43 1.82 -2.35
N PHE A 7 -1.50 1.07 -3.46
CA PHE A 7 -2.76 0.89 -4.18
C PHE A 7 -3.78 0.04 -3.44
N ASN A 8 -3.33 -0.87 -2.60
CA ASN A 8 -4.19 -1.79 -1.87
C ASN A 8 -3.74 -1.92 -0.40
N PRO A 9 -3.88 -0.84 0.39
CA PRO A 9 -3.59 -0.89 1.83
C PRO A 9 -4.48 -1.92 2.52
N ALA A 10 -4.08 -2.34 3.71
CA ALA A 10 -4.84 -3.31 4.50
C ALA A 10 -4.78 -2.98 5.99
N LEU A 11 -5.81 -3.37 6.73
CA LEU A 11 -5.66 -3.66 8.14
C LEU A 11 -5.27 -5.14 8.29
N ASP A 12 -4.13 -5.40 8.88
CA ASP A 12 -3.69 -6.73 9.22
C ASP A 12 -4.23 -7.09 10.62
N TYR A 13 -5.21 -7.99 10.69
CA TYR A 13 -5.66 -8.58 11.94
C TYR A 13 -4.80 -9.81 12.22
N ILE A 14 -3.90 -9.67 13.17
CA ILE A 14 -2.94 -10.69 13.56
C ILE A 14 -3.44 -11.36 14.82
N VAL A 15 -3.64 -12.67 14.77
CA VAL A 15 -4.05 -13.49 15.90
C VAL A 15 -2.96 -14.52 16.21
N ARG A 16 -2.66 -14.68 17.50
CA ARG A 16 -1.75 -15.71 17.97
C ARG A 16 -2.52 -16.76 18.78
N LEU A 17 -2.23 -18.01 18.52
CA LEU A 17 -2.78 -19.16 19.20
C LEU A 17 -1.73 -20.28 19.25
N ASP A 18 -1.91 -21.24 20.14
CA ASP A 18 -0.99 -22.38 20.23
C ASP A 18 -1.10 -23.26 18.95
N HIS A 19 -2.29 -23.75 18.65
CA HIS A 19 -2.56 -24.57 17.46
C HIS A 19 -3.84 -24.11 16.76
N LEU A 20 -3.79 -24.10 15.41
CA LEU A 20 -4.99 -23.90 14.59
C LEU A 20 -5.62 -25.26 14.27
N THR A 21 -6.81 -25.52 14.80
CA THR A 21 -7.58 -26.73 14.49
C THR A 21 -8.77 -26.38 13.60
N PRO A 22 -8.74 -26.72 12.30
CA PRO A 22 -9.85 -26.45 11.39
C PRO A 22 -11.14 -27.15 11.84
N GLY A 23 -12.28 -26.48 11.62
CA GLY A 23 -13.60 -27.04 11.94
C GLY A 23 -13.99 -26.98 13.42
N THR A 24 -13.17 -26.36 14.27
CA THR A 24 -13.44 -26.19 15.71
C THR A 24 -13.39 -24.72 16.11
N ILE A 25 -13.78 -24.42 17.36
CA ILE A 25 -13.59 -23.09 17.94
C ILE A 25 -12.15 -22.98 18.43
N ASN A 26 -11.39 -22.10 17.81
CA ASN A 26 -10.06 -21.72 18.25
C ASN A 26 -10.15 -20.41 19.05
N ARG A 27 -9.40 -20.30 20.15
CA ARG A 27 -9.32 -19.09 20.96
C ARG A 27 -7.93 -18.50 20.87
N THR A 28 -7.86 -17.18 20.68
CA THR A 28 -6.60 -16.45 20.56
C THR A 28 -6.00 -16.20 21.93
N GLU A 29 -4.67 -16.19 22.00
CA GLU A 29 -3.91 -15.76 23.17
C GLU A 29 -3.59 -14.25 23.09
N GLN A 30 -3.35 -13.75 21.88
CA GLN A 30 -3.04 -12.35 21.61
C GLN A 30 -3.62 -11.92 20.27
N GLU A 31 -3.97 -10.63 20.20
CA GLU A 31 -4.55 -10.03 19.01
C GLU A 31 -3.97 -8.65 18.75
N TYR A 32 -3.74 -8.34 17.46
CA TYR A 32 -3.25 -7.03 17.04
C TYR A 32 -3.98 -6.59 15.77
N VAL A 33 -4.22 -5.29 15.66
CA VAL A 33 -4.71 -4.66 14.41
C VAL A 33 -3.68 -3.63 13.97
N LEU A 34 -3.04 -3.89 12.85
CA LEU A 34 -1.99 -3.03 12.31
C LEU A 34 -2.34 -2.55 10.91
N GLY A 35 -2.23 -1.23 10.70
CA GLY A 35 -2.30 -0.65 9.36
C GLY A 35 -1.08 -1.06 8.54
N GLY A 36 -1.31 -1.57 7.34
CA GLY A 36 -0.27 -2.12 6.50
C GLY A 36 -0.42 -1.75 5.03
N GLY A 37 0.60 -2.12 4.30
CA GLY A 37 0.81 -1.86 2.89
C GLY A 37 2.26 -1.44 2.65
N LYS A 38 2.88 -1.94 1.59
CA LYS A 38 4.33 -1.73 1.39
C LYS A 38 4.71 -0.24 1.36
N GLY A 39 3.97 0.59 0.63
CA GLY A 39 4.24 2.03 0.59
C GLY A 39 4.02 2.72 1.94
N ILE A 40 2.99 2.33 2.68
CA ILE A 40 2.73 2.80 4.04
C ILE A 40 3.91 2.45 4.95
N ASN A 41 4.38 1.20 4.93
CA ASN A 41 5.51 0.77 5.74
C ASN A 41 6.79 1.55 5.39
N VAL A 42 7.02 1.82 4.10
CA VAL A 42 8.13 2.67 3.65
C VAL A 42 8.01 4.08 4.23
N SER A 43 6.80 4.67 4.20
CA SER A 43 6.57 6.01 4.80
C SER A 43 6.87 6.02 6.30
N ILE A 44 6.42 5.00 7.04
CA ILE A 44 6.69 4.90 8.49
C ILE A 44 8.20 4.80 8.75
N VAL A 45 8.90 3.93 8.02
CA VAL A 45 10.35 3.76 8.19
C VAL A 45 11.10 5.06 7.87
N LEU A 46 10.78 5.71 6.76
CA LEU A 46 11.42 6.97 6.37
C LEU A 46 11.13 8.09 7.38
N ASN A 47 9.91 8.15 7.90
CA ASN A 47 9.57 9.13 8.93
C ASN A 47 10.34 8.89 10.23
N ASN A 48 10.50 7.63 10.64
CA ASN A 48 11.33 7.26 11.80
C ASN A 48 12.83 7.62 11.61
N LEU A 49 13.28 7.69 10.35
CA LEU A 49 14.62 8.16 9.98
C LEU A 49 14.72 9.69 9.83
N GLY A 50 13.68 10.42 10.21
CA GLY A 50 13.63 11.88 10.13
C GLY A 50 13.30 12.45 8.75
N MET A 51 12.84 11.64 7.81
CA MET A 51 12.45 12.07 6.47
C MET A 51 10.94 12.33 6.40
N ASN A 52 10.55 13.50 5.92
CA ASN A 52 9.13 13.80 5.70
C ASN A 52 8.59 13.06 4.47
N THR A 53 7.53 12.29 4.66
CA THR A 53 6.84 11.58 3.60
C THR A 53 5.35 11.92 3.55
N THR A 54 4.73 11.67 2.40
CA THR A 54 3.28 11.71 2.23
C THR A 54 2.82 10.40 1.61
N ALA A 55 1.96 9.68 2.32
CA ALA A 55 1.37 8.43 1.83
C ALA A 55 0.17 8.72 0.93
N LEU A 56 0.19 8.19 -0.28
CA LEU A 56 -0.87 8.25 -1.28
C LEU A 56 -1.47 6.86 -1.50
N GLY A 57 -2.65 6.81 -2.08
CA GLY A 57 -3.34 5.58 -2.44
C GLY A 57 -4.84 5.69 -2.19
N PHE A 58 -5.50 4.57 -1.97
CA PHE A 58 -6.95 4.50 -1.84
C PHE A 58 -7.34 3.86 -0.51
N ILE A 59 -8.30 4.46 0.17
CA ILE A 59 -8.89 3.92 1.40
C ILE A 59 -10.41 3.98 1.34
N ALA A 60 -11.09 3.12 2.10
CA ALA A 60 -12.55 3.06 2.17
C ALA A 60 -13.03 2.69 3.56
N GLY A 61 -14.14 3.27 3.98
CA GLY A 61 -14.87 2.95 5.19
C GLY A 61 -14.03 3.04 6.48
N PHE A 62 -14.56 2.50 7.57
CA PHE A 62 -13.94 2.59 8.90
C PHE A 62 -12.54 1.94 8.96
N THR A 63 -12.28 0.93 8.13
CA THR A 63 -10.96 0.28 8.06
C THR A 63 -9.90 1.21 7.46
N GLY A 64 -10.29 2.04 6.49
CA GLY A 64 -9.45 3.10 5.96
C GLY A 64 -9.18 4.21 6.99
N ASP A 65 -10.22 4.59 7.75
CA ASP A 65 -10.09 5.58 8.82
C ASP A 65 -9.12 5.12 9.90
N GLU A 66 -9.16 3.83 10.24
CA GLU A 66 -8.24 3.26 11.20
C GLU A 66 -6.78 3.29 10.71
N ILE A 67 -6.54 3.04 9.42
CA ILE A 67 -5.18 3.19 8.85
C ILE A 67 -4.69 4.63 9.00
N VAL A 68 -5.53 5.62 8.68
CA VAL A 68 -5.18 7.04 8.83
C VAL A 68 -4.88 7.38 10.29
N ARG A 69 -5.73 6.91 11.21
CA ARG A 69 -5.50 7.12 12.65
C ARG A 69 -4.15 6.56 13.10
N GLN A 70 -3.78 5.37 12.64
CA GLN A 70 -2.49 4.77 12.98
C GLN A 70 -1.31 5.54 12.34
N LEU A 71 -1.42 5.95 11.08
CA LEU A 71 -0.39 6.76 10.41
C LEU A 71 -0.14 8.10 11.13
N ASN A 72 -1.21 8.74 11.61
CA ASN A 72 -1.09 9.97 12.39
C ASN A 72 -0.29 9.76 13.70
N ASN A 73 -0.43 8.60 14.34
CA ASN A 73 0.36 8.26 15.53
C ASN A 73 1.86 8.10 15.21
N PHE A 74 2.20 7.73 13.98
CA PHE A 74 3.59 7.68 13.50
C PHE A 74 4.07 9.02 12.93
N GLY A 75 3.24 10.07 12.94
CA GLY A 75 3.57 11.37 12.36
C GLY A 75 3.71 11.38 10.84
N VAL A 76 3.22 10.36 10.15
CA VAL A 76 3.24 10.27 8.69
C VAL A 76 2.07 11.08 8.12
N ARG A 77 2.38 11.98 7.19
CA ARG A 77 1.34 12.69 6.43
C ARG A 77 0.68 11.74 5.44
N GLU A 78 -0.60 11.93 5.23
CA GLU A 78 -1.36 11.18 4.24
C GLU A 78 -2.15 12.11 3.31
N SER A 79 -2.41 11.63 2.11
CA SER A 79 -3.30 12.25 1.15
C SER A 79 -4.00 11.15 0.34
N PHE A 80 -4.62 10.22 1.05
CA PHE A 80 -5.38 9.13 0.45
C PHE A 80 -6.65 9.63 -0.22
N ILE A 81 -6.98 9.00 -1.33
CA ILE A 81 -8.28 9.15 -1.96
C ILE A 81 -9.26 8.24 -1.22
N ARG A 82 -10.33 8.87 -0.69
CA ARG A 82 -11.40 8.16 -0.01
C ARG A 82 -12.40 7.67 -1.03
N LEU A 83 -12.50 6.35 -1.16
CA LEU A 83 -13.47 5.72 -2.05
C LEU A 83 -14.88 5.87 -1.50
N LYS A 84 -15.83 5.99 -2.39
CA LYS A 84 -17.25 6.20 -2.06
C LYS A 84 -17.89 4.98 -1.42
N GLU A 85 -17.41 3.79 -1.82
CA GLU A 85 -18.00 2.50 -1.42
C GLU A 85 -16.94 1.50 -0.99
N GLY A 86 -17.37 0.50 -0.23
CA GLY A 86 -16.55 -0.62 0.19
C GLY A 86 -15.78 -0.38 1.48
N LEU A 87 -14.82 -1.23 1.73
CA LEU A 87 -13.92 -1.19 2.89
C LEU A 87 -12.48 -1.41 2.41
N THR A 88 -11.55 -0.67 2.98
CA THR A 88 -10.13 -1.06 2.89
C THR A 88 -9.99 -2.48 3.43
N ARG A 89 -9.27 -3.32 2.69
CA ARG A 89 -9.23 -4.75 3.00
C ARG A 89 -8.70 -5.04 4.39
N ILE A 90 -9.20 -6.11 4.95
CA ILE A 90 -8.64 -6.74 6.16
C ILE A 90 -7.91 -8.01 5.71
N ASN A 91 -6.68 -8.17 6.15
CA ASN A 91 -5.99 -9.44 6.07
C ASN A 91 -6.03 -10.10 7.45
N VAL A 92 -6.26 -11.40 7.50
CA VAL A 92 -6.16 -12.17 8.73
C VAL A 92 -4.87 -12.97 8.70
N LYS A 93 -4.03 -12.80 9.73
CA LYS A 93 -2.78 -13.53 9.90
C LYS A 93 -2.87 -14.38 11.16
N VAL A 94 -3.02 -15.66 10.95
CA VAL A 94 -3.07 -16.65 12.04
C VAL A 94 -1.66 -17.16 12.27
N LYS A 95 -1.10 -16.89 13.45
CA LYS A 95 0.22 -17.34 13.86
C LYS A 95 0.06 -18.40 14.96
N ALA A 96 0.26 -19.65 14.57
CA ALA A 96 0.37 -20.78 15.48
C ALA A 96 1.86 -21.07 15.79
N SER A 97 2.11 -21.97 16.74
CA SER A 97 3.47 -22.31 17.18
C SER A 97 4.31 -22.92 16.07
N ASP A 98 3.70 -23.61 15.12
CA ASP A 98 4.34 -24.42 14.07
C ASP A 98 4.00 -23.95 12.65
N GLU A 99 3.02 -23.04 12.48
CA GLU A 99 2.60 -22.58 11.17
C GLU A 99 2.09 -21.12 11.17
N GLU A 100 2.09 -20.51 10.00
CA GLU A 100 1.46 -19.22 9.76
C GLU A 100 0.53 -19.32 8.56
N THR A 101 -0.73 -18.93 8.76
CA THR A 101 -1.75 -18.91 7.70
C THR A 101 -2.21 -17.48 7.47
N GLU A 102 -2.19 -17.03 6.21
CA GLU A 102 -2.68 -15.71 5.81
C GLU A 102 -3.94 -15.82 4.94
N ILE A 103 -4.96 -15.04 5.29
CA ILE A 103 -6.16 -14.84 4.47
C ILE A 103 -6.20 -13.38 4.08
N ASN A 104 -5.93 -13.11 2.81
CA ASN A 104 -5.81 -11.75 2.30
C ASN A 104 -7.10 -11.31 1.62
N GLY A 105 -7.70 -10.22 2.11
CA GLY A 105 -8.85 -9.57 1.50
C GLY A 105 -8.52 -8.98 0.13
N ARG A 106 -9.52 -8.90 -0.76
CA ARG A 106 -9.35 -8.32 -2.11
C ARG A 106 -9.15 -6.80 -2.05
N GLY A 107 -9.86 -6.14 -1.15
CA GLY A 107 -9.98 -4.69 -1.12
C GLY A 107 -11.15 -4.17 -1.95
N PRO A 108 -11.40 -2.85 -1.89
CA PRO A 108 -12.50 -2.19 -2.57
C PRO A 108 -12.24 -2.08 -4.08
N ILE A 109 -13.31 -1.86 -4.82
CA ILE A 109 -13.23 -1.48 -6.23
C ILE A 109 -12.88 0.00 -6.31
N ILE A 110 -11.93 0.35 -7.15
CA ILE A 110 -11.52 1.73 -7.42
C ILE A 110 -12.20 2.15 -8.72
N ALA A 111 -13.03 3.18 -8.66
CA ALA A 111 -13.72 3.71 -9.82
C ALA A 111 -12.80 4.63 -10.66
N ASP A 112 -13.17 4.88 -11.91
CA ASP A 112 -12.35 5.68 -12.84
C ASP A 112 -12.15 7.11 -12.33
N ASP A 113 -13.16 7.75 -11.77
CA ASP A 113 -13.06 9.11 -11.24
C ASP A 113 -12.14 9.18 -10.01
N GLU A 114 -12.13 8.16 -9.19
CA GLU A 114 -11.21 8.02 -8.06
C GLU A 114 -9.76 7.80 -8.54
N LEU A 115 -9.57 7.01 -9.59
CA LEU A 115 -8.26 6.85 -10.23
C LEU A 115 -7.78 8.18 -10.85
N GLN A 116 -8.68 8.95 -11.49
CA GLN A 116 -8.32 10.28 -12.01
C GLN A 116 -7.89 11.25 -10.91
N ALA A 117 -8.48 11.15 -9.70
CA ALA A 117 -8.03 11.94 -8.56
C ALA A 117 -6.58 11.61 -8.15
N LEU A 118 -6.18 10.32 -8.17
CA LEU A 118 -4.77 9.95 -7.97
C LEU A 118 -3.88 10.52 -9.07
N TYR A 119 -4.30 10.43 -10.33
CA TYR A 119 -3.52 11.01 -11.44
C TYR A 119 -3.33 12.51 -11.29
N ALA A 120 -4.33 13.25 -10.81
CA ALA A 120 -4.19 14.67 -10.54
C ALA A 120 -3.15 14.97 -9.44
N GLN A 121 -3.10 14.13 -8.38
CA GLN A 121 -2.04 14.23 -7.36
C GLN A 121 -0.65 13.98 -7.96
N LEU A 122 -0.52 12.98 -8.83
CA LEU A 122 0.75 12.66 -9.50
C LEU A 122 1.20 13.76 -10.47
N ASP A 123 0.25 14.37 -11.18
CA ASP A 123 0.52 15.48 -12.09
C ASP A 123 1.02 16.74 -11.38
N ALA A 124 0.72 16.89 -10.09
CA ALA A 124 1.21 18.00 -9.26
C ALA A 124 2.67 17.80 -8.80
N LEU A 125 3.25 16.60 -8.94
CA LEU A 125 4.63 16.33 -8.55
C LEU A 125 5.62 17.07 -9.46
N THR A 126 6.78 17.43 -8.90
CA THR A 126 7.86 18.17 -9.56
C THR A 126 9.17 17.37 -9.58
N GLU A 127 10.16 17.82 -10.32
CA GLU A 127 11.51 17.21 -10.39
C GLU A 127 12.23 17.13 -9.04
N GLN A 128 11.81 17.93 -8.04
CA GLN A 128 12.36 17.93 -6.69
C GLN A 128 11.78 16.81 -5.83
N ASP A 129 10.73 16.13 -6.31
CA ASP A 129 10.03 15.10 -5.58
C ASP A 129 10.61 13.70 -5.87
N THR A 130 10.36 12.79 -4.95
CA THR A 130 10.65 11.37 -5.12
C THR A 130 9.34 10.60 -4.96
N LEU A 131 9.03 9.74 -5.92
CA LEU A 131 7.86 8.87 -5.87
C LEU A 131 8.29 7.43 -5.64
N ILE A 132 7.68 6.75 -4.68
CA ILE A 132 7.93 5.34 -4.37
C ILE A 132 6.67 4.54 -4.71
N LEU A 133 6.77 3.68 -5.71
CA LEU A 133 5.73 2.72 -6.10
C LEU A 133 6.02 1.40 -5.40
N ALA A 134 5.18 0.99 -4.46
CA ALA A 134 5.42 -0.21 -3.67
C ALA A 134 4.16 -1.04 -3.43
N GLY A 135 4.27 -2.35 -3.56
CA GLY A 135 3.21 -3.31 -3.28
C GLY A 135 2.48 -3.84 -4.51
N SER A 136 1.37 -4.53 -4.28
CA SER A 136 0.54 -5.14 -5.32
C SER A 136 -0.50 -4.16 -5.87
N ILE A 137 -0.87 -4.38 -7.11
CA ILE A 137 -1.99 -3.70 -7.77
C ILE A 137 -3.27 -4.50 -7.48
N PRO A 138 -4.37 -3.87 -7.00
CA PRO A 138 -5.64 -4.56 -6.84
C PRO A 138 -6.23 -4.95 -8.19
N SER A 139 -7.04 -6.01 -8.24
CA SER A 139 -7.63 -6.53 -9.47
C SER A 139 -8.63 -5.58 -10.16
N SER A 140 -9.06 -4.54 -9.48
CA SER A 140 -9.89 -3.47 -10.05
C SER A 140 -9.11 -2.47 -10.90
N LEU A 141 -7.78 -2.51 -10.87
CA LEU A 141 -6.90 -1.66 -11.68
C LEU A 141 -6.14 -2.48 -12.73
N PRO A 142 -5.69 -1.85 -13.83
CA PRO A 142 -4.83 -2.49 -14.81
C PRO A 142 -3.56 -3.06 -14.18
N SER A 143 -3.17 -4.26 -14.58
CA SER A 143 -1.97 -4.93 -14.05
C SER A 143 -0.66 -4.22 -14.41
N ASP A 144 -0.68 -3.31 -15.38
CA ASP A 144 0.42 -2.47 -15.84
C ASP A 144 0.40 -1.05 -15.24
N MET A 145 -0.33 -0.84 -14.14
CA MET A 145 -0.51 0.48 -13.51
C MET A 145 0.82 1.20 -13.25
N TYR A 146 1.87 0.50 -12.85
CA TYR A 146 3.18 1.11 -12.61
C TYR A 146 3.79 1.64 -13.92
N GLU A 147 3.66 0.89 -15.00
CA GLU A 147 4.07 1.33 -16.34
C GLU A 147 3.29 2.58 -16.78
N ILE A 148 1.97 2.59 -16.58
CA ILE A 148 1.11 3.74 -16.88
C ILE A 148 1.60 4.98 -16.13
N ILE A 149 1.91 4.86 -14.84
CA ILE A 149 2.44 5.97 -14.04
C ILE A 149 3.82 6.42 -14.54
N MET A 150 4.72 5.49 -14.83
CA MET A 150 6.04 5.81 -15.35
C MET A 150 5.94 6.57 -16.68
N LYS A 151 5.07 6.16 -17.60
CA LYS A 151 4.78 6.87 -18.86
C LYS A 151 4.27 8.29 -18.60
N ARG A 152 3.28 8.41 -17.70
CA ARG A 152 2.66 9.70 -17.38
C ARG A 152 3.67 10.71 -16.84
N LEU A 153 4.61 10.26 -16.05
CA LEU A 153 5.59 11.10 -15.38
C LEU A 153 6.93 11.23 -16.14
N ALA A 154 7.08 10.60 -17.30
CA ALA A 154 8.35 10.53 -18.04
C ALA A 154 9.02 11.90 -18.28
N ASN A 155 8.24 12.94 -18.57
CA ASN A 155 8.75 14.28 -18.88
C ASN A 155 8.95 15.16 -17.64
N LYS A 156 8.68 14.66 -16.45
CA LYS A 156 8.75 15.45 -15.19
C LYS A 156 10.09 15.32 -14.47
N HIS A 157 10.97 14.43 -14.90
CA HIS A 157 12.29 14.18 -14.30
C HIS A 157 12.25 13.82 -12.80
N ILE A 158 11.13 13.26 -12.34
CA ILE A 158 10.92 12.82 -10.95
C ILE A 158 11.76 11.57 -10.69
N ARG A 159 12.37 11.48 -9.51
CA ARG A 159 13.02 10.26 -9.07
C ARG A 159 11.97 9.23 -8.69
N ILE A 160 11.84 8.14 -9.45
CA ILE A 160 10.88 7.08 -9.18
C ILE A 160 11.61 5.83 -8.69
N VAL A 161 11.20 5.37 -7.51
CA VAL A 161 11.67 4.12 -6.87
C VAL A 161 10.56 3.06 -7.03
N VAL A 162 10.93 1.84 -7.43
CA VAL A 162 9.97 0.77 -7.64
C VAL A 162 10.33 -0.46 -6.81
N ASP A 163 9.47 -0.81 -5.86
CA ASP A 163 9.50 -2.08 -5.11
C ASP A 163 8.37 -2.99 -5.63
N ALA A 164 8.72 -3.82 -6.59
CA ALA A 164 7.79 -4.70 -7.27
C ALA A 164 8.42 -6.07 -7.58
N THR A 165 7.55 -7.01 -7.97
CA THR A 165 7.95 -8.38 -8.30
C THR A 165 7.57 -8.73 -9.74
N LYS A 166 8.26 -9.74 -10.30
CA LYS A 166 7.90 -10.39 -11.57
C LYS A 166 7.68 -9.36 -12.70
N ASP A 167 6.61 -9.54 -13.45
CA ASP A 167 6.27 -8.74 -14.63
C ASP A 167 6.06 -7.26 -14.32
N LEU A 168 5.57 -6.94 -13.12
CA LEU A 168 5.35 -5.55 -12.71
C LEU A 168 6.68 -4.78 -12.64
N LEU A 169 7.77 -5.45 -12.23
CA LEU A 169 9.11 -4.86 -12.22
C LEU A 169 9.70 -4.79 -13.63
N THR A 170 9.63 -5.87 -14.40
CA THR A 170 10.26 -5.91 -15.74
C THR A 170 9.66 -4.89 -16.69
N ARG A 171 8.34 -4.63 -16.61
CA ARG A 171 7.63 -3.64 -17.45
C ARG A 171 8.07 -2.20 -17.21
N VAL A 172 8.57 -1.87 -16.02
CA VAL A 172 9.01 -0.48 -15.71
C VAL A 172 10.48 -0.21 -16.06
N LEU A 173 11.30 -1.24 -16.30
CA LEU A 173 12.73 -1.07 -16.62
C LEU A 173 13.00 -0.19 -17.84
N PRO A 174 12.24 -0.26 -18.95
CA PRO A 174 12.42 0.62 -20.11
C PRO A 174 12.30 2.11 -19.76
N TYR A 175 11.57 2.46 -18.70
CA TYR A 175 11.36 3.84 -18.23
C TYR A 175 12.45 4.32 -17.27
N LYS A 176 13.48 3.50 -17.01
CA LYS A 176 14.67 3.84 -16.23
C LYS A 176 14.34 4.41 -14.85
N PRO A 177 13.67 3.63 -13.96
CA PRO A 177 13.45 4.05 -12.59
C PRO A 177 14.78 4.39 -11.92
N PHE A 178 14.76 5.36 -10.98
CA PHE A 178 15.94 5.78 -10.24
C PHE A 178 16.52 4.64 -9.38
N LEU A 179 15.65 3.85 -8.78
CA LEU A 179 16.01 2.68 -7.97
C LEU A 179 14.95 1.59 -8.14
N ILE A 180 15.40 0.35 -8.16
CA ILE A 180 14.53 -0.82 -8.09
C ILE A 180 14.89 -1.67 -6.89
N LYS A 181 13.87 -2.28 -6.27
CA LYS A 181 14.02 -3.30 -5.25
C LYS A 181 13.27 -4.56 -5.69
N PRO A 182 13.95 -5.53 -6.30
CA PRO A 182 13.38 -6.84 -6.55
C PRO A 182 13.16 -7.59 -5.22
N ASN A 183 12.16 -8.44 -5.18
CA ASN A 183 11.93 -9.37 -4.06
C ASN A 183 12.49 -10.74 -4.41
#